data_25ed4329f700f60f04a4c7884ba0c394
#
_entry.id   25ed4329f700f60f04a4c7884ba0c394
#
_cell.length_a   1.000
_cell.length_b   1.000
_cell.length_c   1.000
_cell.angle_alpha   90.00
_cell.angle_beta   90.00
_cell.angle_gamma   90.00
#
_symmetry.space_group_name_H-M   'P 1'
#
loop_
_entity.id
_entity.type
_entity.pdbx_description
1 polymer ?
#
loop_
_entity_poly.entity_id
_entity_poly.type
_entity_poly.pdbx_seq_one_letter_code
_entity_poly.pdbx_strand_id
1 'polypeptide(L)'
;MERIWENIEQIIQSKYQLKGDEWVQVSVSKRGKIHVTVVSDSNIKRTDIKKLLEEELDKRSDSYQIGFINIYSTEQAEELHIEKIRKNDDYLSWSDALYADNIAKENKTETQVISFYSYKGGVGRTIALIETAYNLADAGKRVLLLDLDVEAPSLHNIFYDKVNDEINGVQYGTIEYLYRKVIQGSEDVRINDIFCSLQLKNVSGEIFVMPALKSMNKDYVYQIERLQTQQIQEKDVFREIFAYVQKELNVDIILIDTRAGFNQWGSLSLLTLSNQVIFIAYPNNENVEGLNMALQLMQNIGKKRYAVAMSKVVASEEGVKKTRSLFEGLNVCLLYTS
;
A
#
# COMPACT_ATOMS: atom_id res chain seq x y z
N MET A 1 11.52 -13.73 -13.66
CA MET A 1 11.41 -15.01 -12.92
C MET A 1 9.94 -15.17 -12.57
N GLU A 2 9.25 -16.13 -13.15
CA GLU A 2 7.82 -16.37 -12.91
C GLU A 2 7.57 -16.64 -11.43
N ARG A 3 6.51 -16.08 -10.89
CA ARG A 3 6.11 -16.32 -9.49
C ARG A 3 5.80 -17.81 -9.33
N ILE A 4 6.37 -18.46 -8.34
CA ILE A 4 6.19 -19.91 -8.13
C ILE A 4 4.71 -20.32 -8.11
N TRP A 5 3.85 -19.51 -7.50
CA TRP A 5 2.42 -19.81 -7.40
C TRP A 5 1.68 -19.65 -8.73
N GLU A 6 2.06 -18.71 -9.58
CA GLU A 6 1.48 -18.53 -10.92
C GLU A 6 1.88 -19.66 -11.83
N ASN A 7 3.14 -20.08 -11.78
CA ASN A 7 3.62 -21.25 -12.52
C ASN A 7 2.88 -22.53 -12.07
N ILE A 8 2.74 -22.75 -10.75
CA ILE A 8 2.00 -23.89 -10.20
C ILE A 8 0.52 -23.85 -10.61
N GLU A 9 -0.13 -22.69 -10.54
CA GLU A 9 -1.52 -22.52 -11.00
C GLU A 9 -1.66 -22.89 -12.48
N GLN A 10 -0.77 -22.39 -13.35
CA GLN A 10 -0.79 -22.69 -14.78
C GLN A 10 -0.55 -24.18 -15.06
N ILE A 11 0.40 -24.80 -14.36
CA ILE A 11 0.68 -26.23 -14.49
C ILE A 11 -0.54 -27.07 -14.10
N ILE A 12 -1.18 -26.77 -12.97
CA ILE A 12 -2.38 -27.48 -12.52
C ILE A 12 -3.53 -27.25 -13.50
N GLN A 13 -3.77 -26.00 -13.89
CA GLN A 13 -4.84 -25.64 -14.82
C GLN A 13 -4.68 -26.33 -16.18
N SER A 14 -3.47 -26.38 -16.71
CA SER A 14 -3.16 -27.06 -17.99
C SER A 14 -3.26 -28.57 -17.87
N LYS A 15 -2.70 -29.14 -16.81
CA LYS A 15 -2.68 -30.60 -16.59
C LYS A 15 -4.07 -31.19 -16.47
N TYR A 16 -4.97 -30.52 -15.77
CA TYR A 16 -6.34 -31.00 -15.53
C TYR A 16 -7.36 -30.33 -16.43
N GLN A 17 -6.94 -29.46 -17.35
CA GLN A 17 -7.77 -28.80 -18.37
C GLN A 17 -9.01 -28.08 -17.75
N LEU A 18 -8.84 -27.43 -16.58
CA LEU A 18 -9.92 -26.77 -15.86
C LEU A 18 -10.63 -25.73 -16.74
N LYS A 19 -11.96 -25.77 -16.78
CA LYS A 19 -12.80 -24.93 -17.67
C LYS A 19 -14.08 -24.46 -16.98
N GLY A 20 -14.60 -23.33 -17.42
CA GLY A 20 -15.87 -22.79 -16.92
C GLY A 20 -15.73 -22.36 -15.45
N ASP A 21 -16.53 -22.99 -14.58
CA ASP A 21 -16.58 -22.70 -13.15
C ASP A 21 -15.49 -23.46 -12.35
N GLU A 22 -14.69 -24.27 -13.02
CA GLU A 22 -13.54 -24.94 -12.43
C GLU A 22 -12.32 -24.02 -12.37
N TRP A 23 -11.62 -24.03 -11.23
CA TRP A 23 -10.46 -23.17 -11.05
C TRP A 23 -9.46 -23.74 -10.04
N VAL A 24 -8.25 -23.23 -10.09
CA VAL A 24 -7.21 -23.45 -9.10
C VAL A 24 -6.73 -22.11 -8.57
N GLN A 25 -6.39 -22.08 -7.30
CA GLN A 25 -5.73 -20.96 -6.64
C GLN A 25 -4.58 -21.46 -5.79
N VAL A 26 -3.42 -20.84 -5.95
CA VAL A 26 -2.24 -21.09 -5.14
C VAL A 26 -1.90 -19.83 -4.34
N SER A 27 -1.66 -19.98 -3.06
CA SER A 27 -1.24 -18.89 -2.17
C SER A 27 -0.05 -19.32 -1.33
N VAL A 28 0.76 -18.33 -0.93
CA VAL A 28 1.92 -18.55 -0.06
C VAL A 28 1.72 -17.79 1.24
N SER A 29 1.75 -18.52 2.36
CA SER A 29 1.66 -17.88 3.68
C SER A 29 2.94 -17.14 4.05
N LYS A 30 2.86 -16.21 5.01
CA LYS A 30 4.03 -15.48 5.56
C LYS A 30 5.16 -16.41 6.08
N ARG A 31 4.85 -17.68 6.34
CA ARG A 31 5.82 -18.70 6.79
C ARG A 31 6.37 -19.56 5.65
N GLY A 32 6.20 -19.14 4.40
CA GLY A 32 6.66 -19.87 3.23
C GLY A 32 5.90 -21.18 2.96
N LYS A 33 4.66 -21.34 3.48
CA LYS A 33 3.83 -22.49 3.17
C LYS A 33 2.98 -22.22 1.95
N ILE A 34 3.05 -23.12 0.97
CA ILE A 34 2.22 -23.08 -0.25
C ILE A 34 0.91 -23.80 0.03
N HIS A 35 -0.18 -23.10 -0.18
CA HIS A 35 -1.55 -23.62 -0.06
C HIS A 35 -2.19 -23.68 -1.44
N VAL A 36 -2.88 -24.77 -1.74
CA VAL A 36 -3.57 -24.97 -3.02
C VAL A 36 -5.04 -25.24 -2.75
N THR A 37 -5.91 -24.52 -3.44
CA THR A 37 -7.34 -24.81 -3.51
C THR A 37 -7.71 -25.08 -4.95
N VAL A 38 -8.32 -26.22 -5.22
CA VAL A 38 -8.83 -26.61 -6.54
C VAL A 38 -10.34 -26.81 -6.43
N VAL A 39 -11.07 -26.21 -7.34
CA VAL A 39 -12.50 -26.48 -7.55
C VAL A 39 -12.63 -27.13 -8.92
N SER A 40 -13.06 -28.39 -8.94
CA SER A 40 -13.20 -29.14 -10.18
C SER A 40 -14.03 -30.41 -9.96
N ASP A 41 -14.85 -30.75 -10.95
CA ASP A 41 -15.61 -32.01 -11.00
C ASP A 41 -14.79 -33.15 -11.58
N SER A 42 -13.56 -32.87 -12.01
CA SER A 42 -12.60 -33.87 -12.47
C SER A 42 -12.07 -34.71 -11.30
N ASN A 43 -11.70 -35.95 -11.54
CA ASN A 43 -11.14 -36.84 -10.51
C ASN A 43 -9.69 -36.47 -10.18
N ILE A 44 -9.52 -35.32 -9.48
CA ILE A 44 -8.23 -34.79 -9.04
C ILE A 44 -7.94 -35.33 -7.63
N LYS A 45 -6.78 -35.95 -7.44
CA LYS A 45 -6.38 -36.47 -6.12
C LYS A 45 -5.39 -35.54 -5.45
N ARG A 46 -5.55 -35.34 -4.15
CA ARG A 46 -4.63 -34.56 -3.31
C ARG A 46 -3.18 -35.05 -3.42
N THR A 47 -2.98 -36.36 -3.56
CA THR A 47 -1.66 -36.98 -3.76
C THR A 47 -0.96 -36.52 -5.04
N ASP A 48 -1.72 -36.32 -6.11
CA ASP A 48 -1.17 -35.93 -7.40
C ASP A 48 -0.77 -34.47 -7.42
N ILE A 49 -1.57 -33.60 -6.76
CA ILE A 49 -1.22 -32.20 -6.54
C ILE A 49 0.00 -32.10 -5.64
N LYS A 50 0.06 -32.90 -4.56
CA LYS A 50 1.21 -32.90 -3.64
C LYS A 50 2.50 -33.30 -4.37
N LYS A 51 2.47 -34.34 -5.16
CA LYS A 51 3.63 -34.80 -5.96
C LYS A 51 4.10 -33.72 -6.94
N LEU A 52 3.17 -33.04 -7.62
CA LEU A 52 3.47 -31.94 -8.52
C LEU A 52 4.16 -30.78 -7.76
N LEU A 53 3.66 -30.43 -6.57
CA LEU A 53 4.28 -29.41 -5.73
C LEU A 53 5.70 -29.80 -5.31
N GLU A 54 5.91 -31.04 -4.89
CA GLU A 54 7.24 -31.57 -4.54
C GLU A 54 8.21 -31.46 -5.73
N GLU A 55 7.79 -31.89 -6.91
CA GLU A 55 8.59 -31.82 -8.15
C GLU A 55 8.93 -30.37 -8.56
N GLU A 56 8.02 -29.40 -8.36
CA GLU A 56 8.26 -27.99 -8.67
C GLU A 56 9.13 -27.30 -7.61
N LEU A 57 9.00 -27.67 -6.34
CA LEU A 57 9.79 -27.11 -5.26
C LEU A 57 11.24 -27.61 -5.27
N ASP A 58 11.46 -28.88 -5.61
CA ASP A 58 12.81 -29.46 -5.72
C ASP A 58 13.67 -28.82 -6.82
N LYS A 59 13.06 -28.17 -7.80
CA LYS A 59 13.78 -27.42 -8.84
C LYS A 59 14.32 -26.08 -8.37
N ARG A 60 14.02 -25.66 -7.15
CA ARG A 60 14.33 -24.32 -6.62
C ARG A 60 15.16 -24.42 -5.35
N SER A 61 15.96 -23.38 -5.13
CA SER A 61 16.78 -23.25 -3.91
C SER A 61 15.99 -22.66 -2.72
N ASP A 62 14.74 -22.27 -2.92
CA ASP A 62 13.93 -21.58 -1.91
C ASP A 62 13.29 -22.60 -0.94
N SER A 63 13.29 -22.28 0.35
CA SER A 63 12.78 -23.15 1.42
C SER A 63 11.27 -23.06 1.60
N TYR A 64 10.49 -23.33 0.56
CA TYR A 64 9.03 -23.43 0.67
C TYR A 64 8.60 -24.78 1.26
N GLN A 65 7.50 -24.76 2.00
CA GLN A 65 6.86 -25.96 2.54
C GLN A 65 5.46 -26.11 1.96
N ILE A 66 5.04 -27.34 1.72
CA ILE A 66 3.66 -27.62 1.32
C ILE A 66 2.75 -27.45 2.54
N GLY A 67 1.77 -26.57 2.40
CA GLY A 67 0.72 -26.32 3.38
C GLY A 67 -0.49 -27.25 3.17
N PHE A 68 -1.70 -26.70 3.14
CA PHE A 68 -2.89 -27.49 2.85
C PHE A 68 -3.18 -27.52 1.36
N ILE A 69 -3.78 -28.65 0.93
CA ILE A 69 -4.30 -28.85 -0.41
C ILE A 69 -5.78 -29.19 -0.24
N ASN A 70 -6.65 -28.29 -0.67
CA ASN A 70 -8.09 -28.47 -0.67
C ASN A 70 -8.59 -28.74 -2.08
N ILE A 71 -9.50 -29.69 -2.20
CA ILE A 71 -10.14 -30.03 -3.48
C ILE A 71 -11.62 -30.14 -3.21
N TYR A 72 -12.42 -29.41 -3.97
CA TYR A 72 -13.86 -29.34 -3.89
C TYR A 72 -14.45 -29.60 -5.26
N SER A 73 -15.65 -30.22 -5.34
CA SER A 73 -16.46 -30.17 -6.53
C SER A 73 -17.05 -28.77 -6.72
N THR A 74 -17.56 -28.46 -7.92
CA THR A 74 -18.26 -27.19 -8.18
C THR A 74 -19.46 -27.03 -7.26
N GLU A 75 -20.26 -28.07 -7.03
CA GLU A 75 -21.39 -28.09 -6.11
C GLU A 75 -20.97 -27.83 -4.66
N GLN A 76 -19.90 -28.48 -4.17
CA GLN A 76 -19.37 -28.24 -2.83
C GLN A 76 -18.84 -26.81 -2.63
N ALA A 77 -18.20 -26.24 -3.66
CA ALA A 77 -17.71 -24.88 -3.61
C ALA A 77 -18.86 -23.87 -3.53
N GLU A 78 -19.95 -24.10 -4.25
CA GLU A 78 -21.15 -23.28 -4.19
C GLU A 78 -21.85 -23.37 -2.82
N GLU A 79 -22.08 -24.58 -2.31
CA GLU A 79 -22.68 -24.79 -0.97
C GLU A 79 -21.88 -24.17 0.19
N LEU A 80 -20.54 -24.23 0.12
CA LEU A 80 -19.64 -23.71 1.13
C LEU A 80 -19.24 -22.26 0.88
N HIS A 81 -19.78 -21.61 -0.14
CA HIS A 81 -19.41 -20.26 -0.57
C HIS A 81 -17.90 -20.07 -0.77
N ILE A 82 -17.26 -21.07 -1.36
CA ILE A 82 -15.83 -21.03 -1.67
C ILE A 82 -15.66 -20.32 -3.01
N GLU A 83 -15.26 -19.09 -2.96
CA GLU A 83 -14.97 -18.28 -4.14
C GLU A 83 -13.47 -18.23 -4.42
N LYS A 84 -13.13 -18.19 -5.73
CA LYS A 84 -11.77 -17.83 -6.12
C LYS A 84 -11.51 -16.41 -5.66
N ILE A 85 -10.54 -16.23 -4.76
CA ILE A 85 -10.11 -14.90 -4.36
C ILE A 85 -9.61 -14.22 -5.64
N ARG A 86 -10.35 -13.25 -6.15
CA ARG A 86 -9.90 -12.45 -7.28
C ARG A 86 -8.65 -11.75 -6.81
N LYS A 87 -7.49 -12.15 -7.35
CA LYS A 87 -6.29 -11.32 -7.21
C LYS A 87 -6.66 -9.98 -7.82
N ASN A 88 -6.75 -8.95 -7.00
CA ASN A 88 -6.83 -7.62 -7.53
C ASN A 88 -5.47 -7.39 -8.20
N ASP A 89 -5.41 -7.50 -9.53
CA ASP A 89 -4.19 -7.35 -10.33
C ASP A 89 -3.56 -5.95 -10.16
N ASP A 90 -4.29 -5.05 -9.50
CA ASP A 90 -3.85 -3.69 -9.19
C ASP A 90 -3.10 -3.61 -7.84
N TYR A 91 -3.13 -4.67 -6.99
CA TYR A 91 -2.39 -4.70 -5.73
C TYR A 91 -0.98 -5.25 -5.91
N LEU A 92 0.00 -4.43 -5.58
CA LEU A 92 1.41 -4.77 -5.67
C LEU A 92 2.06 -4.72 -4.28
N SER A 93 2.61 -5.85 -3.84
CA SER A 93 3.50 -5.90 -2.68
C SER A 93 4.96 -5.63 -3.10
N TRP A 94 5.84 -5.41 -2.13
CA TRP A 94 7.28 -5.31 -2.42
C TRP A 94 7.84 -6.58 -3.09
N SER A 95 7.36 -7.75 -2.71
CA SER A 95 7.77 -9.01 -3.34
C SER A 95 7.26 -9.10 -4.79
N ASP A 96 6.09 -8.56 -5.09
CA ASP A 96 5.60 -8.49 -6.45
C ASP A 96 6.49 -7.60 -7.32
N ALA A 97 6.92 -6.46 -6.78
CA ALA A 97 7.80 -5.54 -7.47
C ALA A 97 9.22 -6.10 -7.72
N LEU A 98 9.70 -7.06 -6.90
CA LEU A 98 10.99 -7.73 -7.13
C LEU A 98 11.00 -8.52 -8.45
N TYR A 99 9.88 -9.11 -8.83
CA TYR A 99 9.76 -10.02 -9.97
C TYR A 99 8.94 -9.42 -11.13
N ALA A 100 8.56 -8.15 -11.01
CA ALA A 100 7.77 -7.47 -12.03
C ALA A 100 8.62 -7.10 -13.25
N ASP A 101 8.02 -7.15 -14.41
CA ASP A 101 8.56 -6.59 -15.65
C ASP A 101 7.50 -5.67 -16.27
N ASN A 102 7.57 -4.37 -15.92
CA ASN A 102 6.70 -3.31 -16.45
C ASN A 102 5.18 -3.58 -16.34
N ILE A 103 4.70 -4.07 -15.18
CA ILE A 103 3.28 -4.42 -14.97
C ILE A 103 2.38 -3.26 -14.50
N ALA A 104 2.94 -2.09 -14.17
CA ALA A 104 2.14 -0.99 -13.65
C ALA A 104 1.19 -0.46 -14.74
N LYS A 105 -0.10 -0.64 -14.51
CA LYS A 105 -1.13 0.14 -15.18
C LYS A 105 -1.13 1.55 -14.58
N GLU A 106 -1.14 2.59 -15.42
CA GLU A 106 -1.35 3.94 -14.91
C GLU A 106 -2.72 3.98 -14.21
N ASN A 107 -2.73 4.32 -12.92
CA ASN A 107 -3.97 4.61 -12.23
C ASN A 107 -4.59 5.86 -12.88
N LYS A 108 -5.65 5.66 -13.64
CA LYS A 108 -6.43 6.73 -14.29
C LYS A 108 -7.40 7.36 -13.28
N THR A 109 -6.91 7.81 -12.14
CA THR A 109 -7.71 8.66 -11.26
C THR A 109 -7.54 10.10 -11.68
N GLU A 110 -8.63 10.86 -11.77
CA GLU A 110 -8.60 12.30 -12.04
C GLU A 110 -7.91 13.06 -10.89
N THR A 111 -8.02 12.56 -9.66
CA THR A 111 -7.36 13.10 -8.48
C THR A 111 -5.90 12.64 -8.42
N GLN A 112 -5.00 13.59 -8.26
CA GLN A 112 -3.57 13.30 -8.09
C GLN A 112 -3.29 12.78 -6.69
N VAL A 113 -2.69 11.60 -6.58
CA VAL A 113 -2.30 10.96 -5.31
C VAL A 113 -0.78 10.93 -5.21
N ILE A 114 -0.23 11.55 -4.19
CA ILE A 114 1.22 11.68 -3.97
C ILE A 114 1.58 11.07 -2.62
N SER A 115 2.44 10.04 -2.61
CA SER A 115 2.97 9.47 -1.39
C SER A 115 4.29 10.12 -0.98
N PHE A 116 4.41 10.48 0.30
CA PHE A 116 5.67 10.89 0.91
C PHE A 116 6.28 9.67 1.62
N TYR A 117 7.45 9.26 1.21
CA TYR A 117 8.10 8.06 1.71
C TYR A 117 9.55 8.33 2.10
N SER A 118 10.02 7.57 3.09
CA SER A 118 11.43 7.53 3.47
C SER A 118 11.82 6.11 3.87
N TYR A 119 13.07 5.73 3.60
CA TYR A 119 13.57 4.44 4.07
C TYR A 119 13.78 4.42 5.60
N LYS A 120 14.27 5.52 6.18
CA LYS A 120 14.46 5.69 7.63
C LYS A 120 13.46 6.69 8.21
N GLY A 121 13.08 6.48 9.46
CA GLY A 121 12.30 7.45 10.22
C GLY A 121 13.10 8.70 10.61
N GLY A 122 12.41 9.75 11.03
CA GLY A 122 13.02 10.97 11.58
C GLY A 122 13.72 11.86 10.54
N VAL A 123 13.48 11.66 9.25
CA VAL A 123 14.04 12.48 8.17
C VAL A 123 13.22 13.72 7.82
N GLY A 124 12.11 13.98 8.52
CA GLY A 124 11.25 15.15 8.27
C GLY A 124 10.14 14.90 7.23
N ARG A 125 9.80 13.67 6.93
CA ARG A 125 8.77 13.31 5.94
C ARG A 125 7.41 13.98 6.22
N THR A 126 6.86 13.80 7.42
CA THR A 126 5.57 14.37 7.81
C THR A 126 5.57 15.90 7.75
N ILE A 127 6.67 16.56 8.15
CA ILE A 127 6.80 18.00 8.05
C ILE A 127 6.78 18.46 6.60
N ALA A 128 7.55 17.79 5.72
CA ALA A 128 7.54 18.10 4.28
C ALA A 128 6.15 17.92 3.65
N LEU A 129 5.42 16.89 4.06
CA LEU A 129 4.04 16.64 3.64
C LEU A 129 3.11 17.78 4.05
N ILE A 130 3.16 18.21 5.33
CA ILE A 130 2.32 19.29 5.86
C ILE A 130 2.64 20.62 5.18
N GLU A 131 3.93 20.98 5.04
CA GLU A 131 4.36 22.19 4.34
C GLU A 131 3.89 22.19 2.88
N THR A 132 3.95 21.04 2.21
CA THR A 132 3.42 20.91 0.85
C THR A 132 1.92 21.14 0.81
N ALA A 133 1.16 20.60 1.77
CA ALA A 133 -0.28 20.81 1.84
C ALA A 133 -0.65 22.28 2.05
N TYR A 134 0.06 22.99 2.96
CA TYR A 134 -0.15 24.43 3.18
C TYR A 134 0.14 25.25 1.91
N ASN A 135 1.25 24.99 1.24
CA ASN A 135 1.61 25.68 0.01
C ASN A 135 0.59 25.44 -1.12
N LEU A 136 0.08 24.22 -1.23
CA LEU A 136 -0.97 23.89 -2.21
C LEU A 136 -2.29 24.58 -1.86
N ALA A 137 -2.68 24.61 -0.59
CA ALA A 137 -3.88 25.28 -0.13
C ALA A 137 -3.78 26.81 -0.31
N ASP A 138 -2.60 27.41 -0.06
CA ASP A 138 -2.35 28.81 -0.35
C ASP A 138 -2.50 29.13 -1.84
N ALA A 139 -2.11 28.20 -2.71
CA ALA A 139 -2.34 28.28 -4.14
C ALA A 139 -3.78 27.94 -4.58
N GLY A 140 -4.73 27.85 -3.64
CA GLY A 140 -6.16 27.65 -3.90
C GLY A 140 -6.56 26.18 -4.10
N LYS A 141 -5.71 25.19 -3.80
CA LYS A 141 -6.04 23.78 -3.96
C LYS A 141 -6.76 23.21 -2.75
N ARG A 142 -7.63 22.24 -2.98
CA ARG A 142 -8.28 21.43 -1.96
C ARG A 142 -7.47 20.13 -1.77
N VAL A 143 -6.88 19.96 -0.61
CA VAL A 143 -5.88 18.92 -0.32
C VAL A 143 -6.38 17.99 0.76
N LEU A 144 -6.27 16.67 0.56
CA LEU A 144 -6.47 15.68 1.61
C LEU A 144 -5.11 15.17 2.11
N LEU A 145 -4.89 15.26 3.43
CA LEU A 145 -3.79 14.60 4.14
C LEU A 145 -4.28 13.24 4.65
N LEU A 146 -3.67 12.15 4.20
CA LEU A 146 -3.96 10.78 4.62
C LEU A 146 -2.78 10.21 5.42
N ASP A 147 -3.00 9.86 6.68
CA ASP A 147 -1.98 9.24 7.54
C ASP A 147 -2.01 7.70 7.41
N LEU A 148 -1.01 7.14 6.77
CA LEU A 148 -0.73 5.70 6.70
C LEU A 148 0.60 5.32 7.41
N ASP A 149 1.17 6.21 8.24
CA ASP A 149 2.23 5.82 9.19
C ASP A 149 1.58 5.20 10.44
N VAL A 150 0.89 4.12 10.24
CA VAL A 150 -0.04 3.52 11.19
C VAL A 150 0.59 3.03 12.49
N GLU A 151 1.88 2.70 12.50
CA GLU A 151 2.55 2.25 13.73
C GLU A 151 3.14 3.41 14.55
N ALA A 152 3.37 4.58 13.92
CA ALA A 152 3.85 5.78 14.56
C ALA A 152 3.11 7.03 14.05
N PRO A 153 1.76 7.03 14.09
CA PRO A 153 0.96 8.08 13.48
C PRO A 153 1.19 9.43 14.18
N SER A 154 1.14 10.52 13.42
CA SER A 154 1.45 11.85 13.93
C SER A 154 0.41 12.91 13.60
N LEU A 155 -0.34 12.78 12.51
CA LEU A 155 -1.29 13.82 12.10
C LEU A 155 -2.39 14.06 13.14
N HIS A 156 -2.84 13.04 13.86
CA HIS A 156 -3.82 13.18 14.94
C HIS A 156 -3.33 14.08 16.08
N ASN A 157 -2.03 14.05 16.40
CA ASN A 157 -1.43 14.91 17.43
C ASN A 157 -1.19 16.34 16.93
N ILE A 158 -0.75 16.47 15.66
CA ILE A 158 -0.46 17.79 15.07
C ILE A 158 -1.75 18.60 14.91
N PHE A 159 -2.84 17.93 14.59
CA PHE A 159 -4.16 18.56 14.40
C PHE A 159 -5.15 18.20 15.51
N TYR A 160 -4.64 17.96 16.73
CA TYR A 160 -5.40 17.44 17.87
C TYR A 160 -6.72 18.14 18.11
N ASP A 161 -6.72 19.47 18.16
CA ASP A 161 -7.93 20.27 18.43
C ASP A 161 -9.03 20.05 17.37
N LYS A 162 -8.65 19.77 16.13
CA LYS A 162 -9.60 19.49 15.04
C LYS A 162 -10.02 18.04 14.97
N VAL A 163 -9.09 17.11 15.17
CA VAL A 163 -9.38 15.68 15.17
C VAL A 163 -10.32 15.28 16.32
N ASN A 164 -10.19 15.94 17.48
CA ASN A 164 -10.99 15.65 18.67
C ASN A 164 -12.15 16.64 18.91
N ASP A 165 -12.40 17.56 17.99
CA ASP A 165 -13.54 18.48 18.04
C ASP A 165 -14.85 17.68 17.98
N GLU A 166 -15.74 17.84 18.96
CA GLU A 166 -16.99 17.10 19.07
C GLU A 166 -17.97 17.40 17.92
N ILE A 167 -17.87 18.59 17.31
CA ILE A 167 -18.77 19.04 16.23
C ILE A 167 -18.18 18.69 14.85
N ASN A 168 -16.90 19.00 14.64
CA ASN A 168 -16.24 18.89 13.33
C ASN A 168 -15.10 17.86 13.31
N GLY A 169 -14.86 17.16 14.40
CA GLY A 169 -13.81 16.16 14.52
C GLY A 169 -14.17 14.82 13.87
N VAL A 170 -13.16 13.94 13.71
CA VAL A 170 -13.37 12.61 13.20
C VAL A 170 -14.12 11.74 14.23
N GLN A 171 -15.02 10.88 13.76
CA GLN A 171 -15.67 9.87 14.60
C GLN A 171 -14.75 8.66 14.79
N TYR A 172 -14.09 8.24 13.72
CA TYR A 172 -13.19 7.10 13.66
C TYR A 172 -11.87 7.50 13.02
N GLY A 173 -10.74 6.92 13.49
CA GLY A 173 -9.51 6.96 12.72
C GLY A 173 -9.60 6.05 11.49
N THR A 174 -8.71 6.28 10.51
CA THR A 174 -8.65 5.47 9.29
C THR A 174 -8.54 3.98 9.58
N ILE A 175 -7.72 3.59 10.56
CA ILE A 175 -7.51 2.19 10.92
C ILE A 175 -8.76 1.56 11.51
N GLU A 176 -9.48 2.28 12.39
CA GLU A 176 -10.74 1.78 12.95
C GLU A 176 -11.80 1.60 11.86
N TYR A 177 -11.91 2.57 10.95
CA TYR A 177 -12.82 2.48 9.80
C TYR A 177 -12.49 1.28 8.92
N LEU A 178 -11.23 1.11 8.53
CA LEU A 178 -10.78 -0.03 7.74
C LEU A 178 -11.06 -1.37 8.45
N TYR A 179 -10.80 -1.44 9.75
CA TYR A 179 -11.08 -2.63 10.54
C TYR A 179 -12.57 -2.97 10.54
N ARG A 180 -13.43 -1.99 10.77
CA ARG A 180 -14.89 -2.20 10.75
C ARG A 180 -15.38 -2.63 9.37
N LYS A 181 -14.93 -1.99 8.31
CA LYS A 181 -15.31 -2.34 6.92
C LYS A 181 -14.78 -3.69 6.47
N VAL A 182 -13.49 -3.95 6.71
CA VAL A 182 -12.78 -5.10 6.12
C VAL A 182 -12.96 -6.37 6.96
N ILE A 183 -12.80 -6.25 8.28
CA ILE A 183 -12.81 -7.40 9.19
C ILE A 183 -14.21 -7.68 9.73
N GLN A 184 -14.94 -6.64 10.16
CA GLN A 184 -16.27 -6.80 10.75
C GLN A 184 -17.39 -6.79 9.70
N GLY A 185 -17.14 -6.31 8.48
CA GLY A 185 -18.17 -6.19 7.45
C GLY A 185 -19.27 -5.17 7.80
N SER A 186 -18.95 -4.18 8.66
CA SER A 186 -19.91 -3.18 9.11
C SER A 186 -20.30 -2.23 7.99
N GLU A 187 -21.60 -2.00 7.82
CA GLU A 187 -22.16 -1.05 6.83
C GLU A 187 -22.52 0.30 7.46
N ASP A 188 -22.51 0.39 8.79
CA ASP A 188 -22.88 1.57 9.57
C ASP A 188 -21.83 2.67 9.63
N VAL A 189 -20.58 2.36 9.26
CA VAL A 189 -19.48 3.34 9.21
C VAL A 189 -19.46 4.10 7.89
N ARG A 190 -19.43 5.42 7.95
CA ARG A 190 -19.48 6.29 6.77
C ARG A 190 -18.11 6.93 6.52
N ILE A 191 -17.79 7.15 5.24
CA ILE A 191 -16.54 7.83 4.85
C ILE A 191 -16.46 9.23 5.45
N ASN A 192 -17.57 9.91 5.59
CA ASN A 192 -17.63 11.25 6.18
C ASN A 192 -17.19 11.31 7.66
N ASP A 193 -17.14 10.18 8.33
CA ASP A 193 -16.82 10.09 9.75
C ASP A 193 -15.30 9.97 10.03
N ILE A 194 -14.46 9.88 8.97
CA ILE A 194 -13.01 9.60 9.09
C ILE A 194 -12.11 10.78 8.75
N PHE A 195 -12.65 11.93 8.41
CA PHE A 195 -11.86 13.12 8.13
C PHE A 195 -12.47 14.39 8.73
N CYS A 196 -11.64 15.40 8.92
CA CYS A 196 -12.06 16.74 9.31
C CYS A 196 -11.43 17.80 8.38
N SER A 197 -12.10 18.96 8.26
CA SER A 197 -11.58 20.12 7.53
C SER A 197 -10.83 21.05 8.49
N LEU A 198 -9.67 21.53 8.06
CA LEU A 198 -8.91 22.56 8.77
C LEU A 198 -9.40 23.93 8.32
N GLN A 199 -9.84 24.73 9.30
CA GLN A 199 -10.18 26.13 9.08
C GLN A 199 -8.91 26.97 9.07
N LEU A 200 -8.35 27.21 7.88
CA LEU A 200 -7.14 28.03 7.70
C LEU A 200 -7.51 29.48 7.47
N LYS A 201 -6.79 30.40 8.14
CA LYS A 201 -6.97 31.85 7.93
C LYS A 201 -6.10 32.31 6.75
N ASN A 202 -6.67 33.15 5.87
CA ASN A 202 -5.97 33.76 4.74
C ASN A 202 -5.42 32.77 3.69
N VAL A 203 -6.06 31.63 3.55
CA VAL A 203 -5.74 30.61 2.56
C VAL A 203 -6.93 30.45 1.61
N SER A 204 -6.66 30.37 0.30
CA SER A 204 -7.72 30.31 -0.72
C SER A 204 -8.28 28.90 -0.91
N GLY A 205 -7.52 27.89 -0.60
CA GLY A 205 -7.90 26.48 -0.67
C GLY A 205 -8.34 25.90 0.68
N GLU A 206 -8.33 24.59 0.80
CA GLU A 206 -8.76 23.89 2.00
C GLU A 206 -7.89 22.65 2.24
N ILE A 207 -7.66 22.32 3.51
CA ILE A 207 -6.98 21.08 3.90
C ILE A 207 -7.95 20.20 4.68
N PHE A 208 -8.13 18.98 4.21
CA PHE A 208 -8.79 17.89 4.93
C PHE A 208 -7.75 16.99 5.56
N VAL A 209 -8.02 16.46 6.74
CA VAL A 209 -7.14 15.52 7.45
C VAL A 209 -7.89 14.24 7.73
N MET A 210 -7.31 13.14 7.29
CA MET A 210 -7.77 11.77 7.53
C MET A 210 -6.69 11.05 8.37
N PRO A 211 -6.76 11.16 9.72
CA PRO A 211 -5.73 10.63 10.61
C PRO A 211 -5.81 9.11 10.71
N ALA A 212 -4.69 8.45 10.98
CA ALA A 212 -4.65 7.00 11.20
C ALA A 212 -5.53 6.57 12.38
N LEU A 213 -5.58 7.38 13.43
CA LEU A 213 -6.39 7.14 14.63
C LEU A 213 -6.99 8.46 15.15
N LYS A 214 -8.10 8.35 15.89
CA LYS A 214 -8.66 9.45 16.66
C LYS A 214 -7.89 9.66 17.98
N SER A 215 -7.64 8.55 18.69
CA SER A 215 -6.89 8.55 19.95
C SER A 215 -6.18 7.21 20.16
N MET A 216 -4.96 7.25 20.76
CA MET A 216 -4.20 6.03 21.04
C MET A 216 -4.85 5.24 22.17
N ASN A 217 -5.20 3.98 21.88
CA ASN A 217 -5.79 3.04 22.85
C ASN A 217 -5.41 1.59 22.51
N LYS A 218 -5.84 0.64 23.35
CA LYS A 218 -5.55 -0.79 23.18
C LYS A 218 -6.21 -1.37 21.92
N ASP A 219 -7.38 -0.89 21.58
CA ASP A 219 -8.13 -1.37 20.41
C ASP A 219 -7.41 -1.00 19.12
N TYR A 220 -6.78 0.17 19.07
CA TYR A 220 -5.97 0.58 17.92
C TYR A 220 -4.83 -0.41 17.63
N VAL A 221 -4.07 -0.82 18.65
CA VAL A 221 -2.98 -1.79 18.50
C VAL A 221 -3.54 -3.13 17.98
N TYR A 222 -4.64 -3.60 18.57
CA TYR A 222 -5.29 -4.82 18.13
C TYR A 222 -5.77 -4.75 16.68
N GLN A 223 -6.34 -3.63 16.27
CA GLN A 223 -6.83 -3.40 14.91
C GLN A 223 -5.69 -3.41 13.88
N ILE A 224 -4.56 -2.76 14.17
CA ILE A 224 -3.38 -2.78 13.27
C ILE A 224 -2.87 -4.21 13.05
N GLU A 225 -2.78 -5.01 14.11
CA GLU A 225 -2.30 -6.40 14.01
C GLU A 225 -3.21 -7.30 13.18
N ARG A 226 -4.50 -6.99 13.13
CA ARG A 226 -5.50 -7.77 12.39
C ARG A 226 -5.65 -7.34 10.95
N LEU A 227 -5.44 -6.07 10.64
CA LEU A 227 -5.56 -5.55 9.29
C LEU A 227 -4.39 -5.98 8.42
N GLN A 228 -4.72 -6.56 7.27
CA GLN A 228 -3.78 -6.85 6.19
C GLN A 228 -4.13 -5.98 4.98
N THR A 229 -3.13 -5.34 4.40
CA THR A 229 -3.36 -4.44 3.25
C THR A 229 -3.94 -5.17 2.04
N GLN A 230 -3.66 -6.46 1.88
CA GLN A 230 -4.28 -7.28 0.84
C GLN A 230 -5.80 -7.32 0.98
N GLN A 231 -6.33 -7.55 2.20
CA GLN A 231 -7.77 -7.56 2.46
C GLN A 231 -8.45 -6.21 2.20
N ILE A 232 -7.72 -5.12 2.48
CA ILE A 232 -8.18 -3.75 2.21
C ILE A 232 -8.32 -3.54 0.70
N GLN A 233 -7.39 -4.04 -0.09
CA GLN A 233 -7.40 -3.93 -1.55
C GLN A 233 -8.47 -4.81 -2.19
N GLU A 234 -8.64 -6.03 -1.72
CA GLU A 234 -9.69 -6.94 -2.20
C GLU A 234 -11.09 -6.32 -2.09
N LYS A 235 -11.31 -5.46 -1.08
CA LYS A 235 -12.57 -4.71 -0.88
C LYS A 235 -12.58 -3.31 -1.50
N ASP A 236 -11.54 -2.94 -2.25
CA ASP A 236 -11.42 -1.64 -2.94
C ASP A 236 -11.72 -0.39 -2.08
N VAL A 237 -11.50 -0.49 -0.75
CA VAL A 237 -11.95 0.54 0.21
C VAL A 237 -11.32 1.90 -0.07
N PHE A 238 -10.03 1.96 -0.45
CA PHE A 238 -9.39 3.24 -0.79
C PHE A 238 -9.91 3.83 -2.09
N ARG A 239 -10.35 3.01 -3.05
CA ARG A 239 -11.01 3.52 -4.26
C ARG A 239 -12.34 4.19 -3.91
N GLU A 240 -13.13 3.59 -3.02
CA GLU A 240 -14.38 4.19 -2.53
C GLU A 240 -14.11 5.52 -1.81
N ILE A 241 -13.10 5.57 -0.91
CA ILE A 241 -12.70 6.79 -0.20
C ILE A 241 -12.27 7.87 -1.18
N PHE A 242 -11.38 7.56 -2.14
CA PHE A 242 -10.86 8.54 -3.09
C PHE A 242 -11.95 9.05 -4.04
N ALA A 243 -12.83 8.18 -4.50
CA ALA A 243 -13.98 8.59 -5.29
C ALA A 243 -14.93 9.51 -4.50
N TYR A 244 -15.16 9.22 -3.24
CA TYR A 244 -15.96 10.04 -2.35
C TYR A 244 -15.36 11.43 -2.15
N VAL A 245 -14.11 11.54 -1.76
CA VAL A 245 -13.46 12.83 -1.50
C VAL A 245 -13.31 13.68 -2.75
N GLN A 246 -13.12 13.05 -3.91
CA GLN A 246 -13.10 13.73 -5.19
C GLN A 246 -14.47 14.32 -5.52
N LYS A 247 -15.52 13.50 -5.43
CA LYS A 247 -16.89 13.88 -5.85
C LYS A 247 -17.56 14.83 -4.87
N GLU A 248 -17.50 14.51 -3.56
CA GLU A 248 -18.27 15.24 -2.55
C GLU A 248 -17.48 16.43 -1.96
N LEU A 249 -16.16 16.34 -1.93
CA LEU A 249 -15.30 17.38 -1.35
C LEU A 249 -14.50 18.16 -2.40
N ASN A 250 -14.59 17.79 -3.69
CA ASN A 250 -13.79 18.39 -4.77
C ASN A 250 -12.29 18.46 -4.44
N VAL A 251 -11.73 17.39 -3.86
CA VAL A 251 -10.31 17.31 -3.55
C VAL A 251 -9.49 17.22 -4.82
N ASP A 252 -8.56 18.17 -5.01
CA ASP A 252 -7.63 18.20 -6.16
C ASP A 252 -6.49 17.19 -5.99
N ILE A 253 -5.95 17.10 -4.76
CA ILE A 253 -4.70 16.37 -4.48
C ILE A 253 -4.84 15.62 -3.14
N ILE A 254 -4.41 14.36 -3.15
CA ILE A 254 -4.29 13.53 -1.94
C ILE A 254 -2.80 13.36 -1.64
N LEU A 255 -2.37 13.74 -0.45
CA LEU A 255 -1.02 13.54 0.06
C LEU A 255 -1.03 12.45 1.13
N ILE A 256 -0.24 11.40 0.93
CA ILE A 256 -0.17 10.26 1.84
C ILE A 256 1.13 10.31 2.65
N ASP A 257 1.03 10.39 3.98
CA ASP A 257 2.16 10.14 4.88
C ASP A 257 2.33 8.65 5.08
N THR A 258 3.45 8.09 4.64
CA THR A 258 3.66 6.65 4.64
C THR A 258 4.56 6.23 5.81
N ARG A 259 4.48 4.97 6.19
CA ARG A 259 5.45 4.37 7.11
C ARG A 259 6.82 4.23 6.46
N ALA A 260 7.88 4.48 7.23
CA ALA A 260 9.26 4.28 6.78
C ALA A 260 9.61 2.80 6.61
N GLY A 261 10.52 2.49 5.67
CA GLY A 261 11.05 1.15 5.42
C GLY A 261 10.11 0.24 4.62
N PHE A 262 10.59 -0.98 4.34
CA PHE A 262 9.86 -1.97 3.54
C PHE A 262 8.82 -2.70 4.40
N ASN A 263 7.59 -2.27 4.33
CA ASN A 263 6.44 -2.85 5.03
C ASN A 263 5.18 -2.84 4.14
N GLN A 264 4.11 -3.51 4.58
CA GLN A 264 2.89 -3.64 3.78
C GLN A 264 2.19 -2.29 3.49
N TRP A 265 2.22 -1.33 4.42
CA TRP A 265 1.61 -0.01 4.24
C TRP A 265 2.41 0.86 3.26
N GLY A 266 3.73 0.73 3.28
CA GLY A 266 4.61 1.35 2.29
C GLY A 266 4.35 0.81 0.89
N SER A 267 4.27 -0.52 0.69
CA SER A 267 3.93 -1.09 -0.62
C SER A 267 2.54 -0.65 -1.10
N LEU A 268 1.54 -0.68 -0.22
CA LEU A 268 0.21 -0.19 -0.53
C LEU A 268 0.25 1.28 -1.03
N SER A 269 0.90 2.16 -0.27
CA SER A 269 0.97 3.59 -0.61
C SER A 269 1.74 3.84 -1.91
N LEU A 270 2.96 3.30 -2.03
CA LEU A 270 3.86 3.61 -3.14
C LEU A 270 3.49 2.88 -4.42
N LEU A 271 3.21 1.57 -4.30
CA LEU A 271 3.06 0.72 -5.48
C LEU A 271 1.63 0.72 -6.02
N THR A 272 0.63 0.89 -5.12
CA THR A 272 -0.78 0.76 -5.49
C THR A 272 -1.52 2.10 -5.51
N LEU A 273 -1.52 2.86 -4.41
CA LEU A 273 -2.41 4.02 -4.28
C LEU A 273 -1.92 5.27 -5.03
N SER A 274 -0.61 5.52 -5.08
CA SER A 274 -0.08 6.81 -5.56
C SER A 274 0.22 6.83 -7.06
N ASN A 275 0.00 8.01 -7.67
CA ASN A 275 0.45 8.33 -9.03
C ASN A 275 1.91 8.81 -9.04
N GLN A 276 2.34 9.43 -7.94
CA GLN A 276 3.67 9.99 -7.77
C GLN A 276 4.20 9.74 -6.37
N VAL A 277 5.51 9.60 -6.22
CA VAL A 277 6.18 9.43 -4.93
C VAL A 277 7.24 10.51 -4.73
N ILE A 278 7.21 11.13 -3.54
CA ILE A 278 8.26 12.02 -3.07
C ILE A 278 9.05 11.26 -2.00
N PHE A 279 10.30 10.96 -2.30
CA PHE A 279 11.23 10.36 -1.37
C PHE A 279 11.88 11.44 -0.52
N ILE A 280 11.81 11.32 0.80
CA ILE A 280 12.54 12.17 1.73
C ILE A 280 13.71 11.36 2.29
N ALA A 281 14.93 11.85 2.11
CA ALA A 281 16.13 11.16 2.55
C ALA A 281 17.08 12.09 3.29
N TYR A 282 17.77 11.55 4.28
CA TYR A 282 18.92 12.18 4.91
C TYR A 282 20.20 11.73 4.20
N PRO A 283 21.21 12.60 3.97
CA PRO A 283 22.41 12.25 3.22
C PRO A 283 23.37 11.36 4.03
N ASN A 284 23.07 10.06 4.08
CA ASN A 284 23.93 9.02 4.59
C ASN A 284 23.78 7.71 3.79
N ASN A 285 24.73 6.80 3.92
CA ASN A 285 24.77 5.56 3.13
C ASN A 285 23.53 4.70 3.30
N GLU A 286 23.01 4.54 4.53
CA GLU A 286 21.81 3.73 4.78
C GLU A 286 20.56 4.24 4.04
N ASN A 287 20.38 5.57 4.02
CA ASN A 287 19.26 6.16 3.26
C ASN A 287 19.45 6.00 1.75
N VAL A 288 20.70 6.13 1.27
CA VAL A 288 21.03 5.93 -0.17
C VAL A 288 20.74 4.51 -0.60
N GLU A 289 21.18 3.51 0.16
CA GLU A 289 20.95 2.09 -0.13
C GLU A 289 19.46 1.75 -0.14
N GLY A 290 18.74 2.16 0.89
CA GLY A 290 17.30 1.89 0.98
C GLY A 290 16.48 2.62 -0.08
N LEU A 291 16.85 3.87 -0.41
CA LEU A 291 16.24 4.64 -1.50
C LEU A 291 16.50 3.96 -2.85
N ASN A 292 17.74 3.55 -3.12
CA ASN A 292 18.10 2.88 -4.36
C ASN A 292 17.27 1.60 -4.57
N MET A 293 17.12 0.78 -3.53
CA MET A 293 16.28 -0.42 -3.57
C MET A 293 14.81 -0.06 -3.87
N ALA A 294 14.25 0.93 -3.19
CA ALA A 294 12.86 1.35 -3.41
C ALA A 294 12.64 1.87 -4.84
N LEU A 295 13.60 2.64 -5.37
CA LEU A 295 13.56 3.14 -6.75
C LEU A 295 13.62 2.00 -7.77
N GLN A 296 14.50 1.00 -7.56
CA GLN A 296 14.57 -0.17 -8.43
C GLN A 296 13.25 -0.94 -8.46
N LEU A 297 12.62 -1.16 -7.29
CA LEU A 297 11.33 -1.83 -7.22
C LEU A 297 10.22 -1.06 -7.94
N MET A 298 10.20 0.27 -7.82
CA MET A 298 9.26 1.11 -8.57
C MET A 298 9.52 1.07 -10.07
N GLN A 299 10.78 1.06 -10.50
CA GLN A 299 11.15 0.94 -11.91
C GLN A 299 10.74 -0.41 -12.49
N ASN A 300 10.93 -1.51 -11.74
CA ASN A 300 10.52 -2.83 -12.17
C ASN A 300 9.02 -2.91 -12.50
N ILE A 301 8.18 -2.23 -11.71
CA ILE A 301 6.74 -2.17 -11.99
C ILE A 301 6.36 -1.10 -13.03
N GLY A 302 7.30 -0.35 -13.57
CA GLY A 302 7.05 0.70 -14.57
C GLY A 302 6.62 2.05 -13.98
N LYS A 303 6.64 2.26 -12.66
CA LYS A 303 6.37 3.57 -12.04
C LYS A 303 7.56 4.52 -12.23
N LYS A 304 7.35 5.62 -12.96
CA LYS A 304 8.40 6.58 -13.34
C LYS A 304 8.25 7.97 -12.72
N ARG A 305 7.14 8.26 -12.05
CA ARG A 305 6.87 9.58 -11.47
C ARG A 305 7.32 9.63 -10.01
N TYR A 306 8.55 10.06 -9.79
CA TYR A 306 9.08 10.26 -8.43
C TYR A 306 10.05 11.45 -8.40
N ALA A 307 10.20 12.03 -7.22
CA ALA A 307 11.21 13.02 -6.87
C ALA A 307 11.90 12.63 -5.57
N VAL A 308 13.13 13.10 -5.38
CA VAL A 308 13.89 12.88 -4.15
C VAL A 308 14.19 14.24 -3.52
N ALA A 309 13.74 14.46 -2.29
CA ALA A 309 14.06 15.63 -1.50
C ALA A 309 15.04 15.25 -0.39
N MET A 310 16.16 15.97 -0.33
CA MET A 310 17.19 15.77 0.67
C MET A 310 16.93 16.70 1.86
N SER A 311 16.73 16.10 3.03
CA SER A 311 16.51 16.82 4.28
C SER A 311 17.80 16.99 5.08
N LYS A 312 17.85 18.03 5.92
CA LYS A 312 18.97 18.31 6.84
C LYS A 312 20.34 18.38 6.12
N VAL A 313 20.34 18.92 4.91
CA VAL A 313 21.58 19.19 4.18
C VAL A 313 22.30 20.37 4.82
N VAL A 314 23.59 20.23 5.06
CA VAL A 314 24.39 21.35 5.57
C VAL A 314 24.39 22.47 4.53
N ALA A 315 23.95 23.67 4.96
CA ALA A 315 23.80 24.84 4.11
C ALA A 315 25.18 25.49 3.77
N SER A 316 26.03 24.73 3.08
CA SER A 316 27.31 25.15 2.55
C SER A 316 27.54 24.50 1.19
N GLU A 317 28.38 25.12 0.34
CA GLU A 317 28.74 24.54 -0.96
C GLU A 317 29.33 23.14 -0.82
N GLU A 318 30.17 22.94 0.19
CA GLU A 318 30.78 21.64 0.50
C GLU A 318 29.73 20.60 0.95
N GLY A 319 28.79 20.99 1.81
CA GLY A 319 27.67 20.14 2.25
C GLY A 319 26.79 19.70 1.09
N VAL A 320 26.41 20.60 0.22
CA VAL A 320 25.65 20.31 -1.00
C VAL A 320 26.43 19.39 -1.95
N LYS A 321 27.73 19.67 -2.17
CA LYS A 321 28.58 18.84 -3.02
C LYS A 321 28.75 17.43 -2.46
N LYS A 322 28.99 17.29 -1.16
CA LYS A 322 29.07 16.00 -0.48
C LYS A 322 27.75 15.21 -0.58
N THR A 323 26.63 15.89 -0.41
CA THR A 323 25.31 15.27 -0.58
C THR A 323 25.12 14.78 -2.01
N ARG A 324 25.46 15.57 -3.02
CA ARG A 324 25.38 15.16 -4.44
C ARG A 324 26.22 13.91 -4.72
N SER A 325 27.47 13.87 -4.23
CA SER A 325 28.33 12.72 -4.47
C SER A 325 27.83 11.41 -3.88
N LEU A 326 27.06 11.45 -2.77
CA LEU A 326 26.43 10.26 -2.19
C LEU A 326 25.32 9.68 -3.09
N PHE A 327 24.71 10.52 -3.91
CA PHE A 327 23.60 10.14 -4.81
C PHE A 327 24.02 10.10 -6.29
N GLU A 328 25.34 10.25 -6.57
CA GLU A 328 25.90 10.02 -7.90
C GLU A 328 25.64 8.57 -8.32
N GLY A 329 25.01 8.41 -9.48
CA GLY A 329 24.58 7.08 -9.97
C GLY A 329 23.09 6.79 -9.78
N LEU A 330 22.36 7.54 -8.95
CA LEU A 330 20.91 7.55 -8.98
C LEU A 330 20.44 8.53 -10.05
N ASN A 331 19.75 8.04 -11.05
CA ASN A 331 19.20 8.89 -12.12
C ASN A 331 17.94 9.61 -11.64
N VAL A 332 18.10 10.50 -10.63
CA VAL A 332 16.99 11.17 -9.91
C VAL A 332 17.19 12.68 -9.90
N CYS A 333 16.07 13.40 -9.95
CA CYS A 333 16.07 14.83 -9.67
C CYS A 333 16.16 15.04 -8.15
N LEU A 334 17.25 15.64 -7.67
CA LEU A 334 17.44 15.95 -6.25
C LEU A 334 16.91 17.35 -5.94
N LEU A 335 16.00 17.43 -4.98
CA LEU A 335 15.57 18.66 -4.35
C LEU A 335 16.27 18.78 -2.99
N TYR A 336 16.71 19.97 -2.62
CA TYR A 336 17.39 20.22 -1.36
C TYR A 336 16.51 21.08 -0.45
N THR A 337 16.33 20.63 0.80
CA THR A 337 15.73 21.45 1.86
C THR A 337 16.78 21.73 2.91
N SER A 338 16.93 22.98 3.28
CA SER A 338 17.80 23.41 4.40
C SER A 338 17.12 23.22 5.75
#